data_f0e0e6bec37c226d26736bf306d2681d
#
_entry.id   f0e0e6bec37c226d26736bf306d2681d
#
_cell.length_a   1.000
_cell.length_b   1.000
_cell.length_c   1.000
_cell.angle_alpha   90.00
_cell.angle_beta   90.00
_cell.angle_gamma   90.00
#
_symmetry.space_group_name_H-M   'P 1'
#
loop_
_entity.id
_entity.type
_entity.pdbx_description
1 polymer ?
#
loop_
_entity_poly.entity_id
_entity_poly.type
_entity_poly.pdbx_seq_one_letter_code
_entity_poly.pdbx_strand_id
1 'polypeptide(L)'
;MRAKKEWLSKKQLEIIERSGQRYTPTDKLIPNLFDKKNYVVHYRNLQYYVSQGIIIKKINRIIEFNQAPWMKPYIEYNTAMRAKASNDFEKDFFKLMNNSVFGKTMENLRKRQRVSIVQPRTHPKKYKKLTSDPSFKSRKIFSENLVAIHRRKVEVMLNRPTYVGMCVLDLSKLCMYKFYYDILKAKYGSKVRLCYTDTDSLLVQIQTEDINTDLINMSDQFDFSDYPINHPVRQAIGEEKIKSNTKIPGLFKDECNGSIIAEFIGLRPKMYSILKAGNDKTNPEHGIRKAKGVPSKIVKKEFHHERYNKALFDPTHKDTVTFCAIRSDKHTINVIEMTKVGLSPMDDKKWIAQDNITMYAYGDYRITELD
;
A
#
# COMPACT_ATOMS: atom_id res chain seq x y z
N MET A 1 15.22 6.07 -0.93
CA MET A 1 16.50 5.35 -1.09
C MET A 1 16.42 4.47 -2.33
N ARG A 2 17.53 4.19 -3.00
CA ARG A 2 17.58 3.25 -4.13
C ARG A 2 18.35 2.03 -3.69
N ALA A 3 17.80 0.84 -3.93
CA ALA A 3 18.60 -0.36 -3.77
C ALA A 3 19.70 -0.34 -4.85
N LYS A 4 20.95 -0.42 -4.44
CA LYS A 4 22.07 -0.50 -5.35
C LYS A 4 22.18 -1.94 -5.84
N LYS A 5 22.69 -2.14 -7.06
CA LYS A 5 22.86 -3.49 -7.62
C LYS A 5 23.76 -4.37 -6.74
N GLU A 6 24.77 -3.79 -6.12
CA GLU A 6 25.71 -4.42 -5.19
C GLU A 6 25.09 -4.89 -3.86
N TRP A 7 23.85 -4.46 -3.55
CA TRP A 7 23.12 -4.88 -2.35
C TRP A 7 22.20 -6.08 -2.61
N LEU A 8 22.01 -6.43 -3.88
CA LEU A 8 21.13 -7.53 -4.26
C LEU A 8 21.82 -8.86 -3.99
N SER A 9 21.07 -9.84 -3.52
CA SER A 9 21.56 -11.21 -3.33
C SER A 9 21.86 -11.89 -4.67
N LYS A 10 22.64 -12.97 -4.60
CA LYS A 10 22.88 -13.86 -5.76
C LYS A 10 21.57 -14.29 -6.39
N LYS A 11 20.57 -14.64 -5.57
CA LYS A 11 19.24 -15.03 -6.04
C LYS A 11 18.52 -13.93 -6.81
N GLN A 12 18.55 -12.70 -6.33
CA GLN A 12 17.96 -11.56 -7.04
C GLN A 12 18.67 -11.28 -8.37
N LEU A 13 19.98 -11.42 -8.42
CA LEU A 13 20.75 -11.28 -9.66
C LEU A 13 20.40 -12.37 -10.69
N GLU A 14 20.23 -13.62 -10.26
CA GLU A 14 19.74 -14.71 -11.12
C GLU A 14 18.33 -14.40 -11.69
N ILE A 15 17.41 -13.89 -10.87
CA ILE A 15 16.06 -13.53 -11.33
C ILE A 15 16.12 -12.40 -12.39
N ILE A 16 17.01 -11.41 -12.20
CA ILE A 16 17.21 -10.32 -13.16
C ILE A 16 17.76 -10.88 -14.48
N GLU A 17 18.79 -11.68 -14.41
CA GLU A 17 19.42 -12.29 -15.59
C GLU A 17 18.41 -13.11 -16.40
N ARG A 18 17.65 -13.98 -15.75
CA ARG A 18 16.59 -14.77 -16.39
C ARG A 18 15.49 -13.92 -17.04
N SER A 19 15.19 -12.76 -16.44
CA SER A 19 14.18 -11.84 -17.01
C SER A 19 14.61 -11.24 -18.33
N GLY A 20 15.90 -11.23 -18.63
CA GLY A 20 16.50 -10.54 -19.79
C GLY A 20 16.41 -9.01 -19.70
N GLN A 21 16.01 -8.46 -18.56
CA GLN A 21 15.85 -7.02 -18.37
C GLN A 21 17.04 -6.41 -17.63
N ARG A 22 17.43 -5.21 -18.02
CA ARG A 22 18.43 -4.44 -17.29
C ARG A 22 17.85 -3.93 -15.97
N TYR A 23 18.50 -4.23 -14.86
CA TYR A 23 18.12 -3.65 -13.57
C TYR A 23 18.37 -2.13 -13.55
N THR A 24 17.33 -1.38 -13.25
CA THR A 24 17.41 0.09 -13.10
C THR A 24 16.96 0.46 -11.69
N PRO A 25 17.88 0.93 -10.82
CA PRO A 25 17.54 1.37 -9.47
C PRO A 25 16.56 2.54 -9.48
N THR A 26 15.46 2.42 -8.75
CA THR A 26 14.45 3.49 -8.60
C THR A 26 14.28 3.88 -7.14
N ASP A 27 13.94 5.16 -6.87
CA ASP A 27 13.68 5.62 -5.52
C ASP A 27 12.44 4.94 -4.93
N LYS A 28 12.63 4.25 -3.82
CA LYS A 28 11.59 3.49 -3.10
C LYS A 28 11.76 3.66 -1.59
N LEU A 29 10.69 3.41 -0.86
CA LEU A 29 10.79 3.14 0.57
C LEU A 29 11.31 1.71 0.74
N ILE A 30 12.47 1.57 1.34
CA ILE A 30 13.18 0.30 1.51
C ILE A 30 13.45 0.08 3.00
N PRO A 31 13.01 -1.04 3.60
CA PRO A 31 13.42 -1.42 4.94
C PRO A 31 14.93 -1.61 4.99
N ASN A 32 15.59 -0.96 5.94
CA ASN A 32 17.03 -1.09 6.14
C ASN A 32 17.42 -0.79 7.58
N LEU A 33 18.53 -1.37 8.03
CA LEU A 33 19.08 -1.19 9.37
C LEU A 33 20.20 -0.14 9.43
N PHE A 34 20.46 0.57 8.34
CA PHE A 34 21.44 1.67 8.33
C PHE A 34 21.01 2.84 9.19
N ASP A 35 21.97 3.59 9.71
CA ASP A 35 21.74 4.83 10.43
C ASP A 35 20.86 5.80 9.64
N LYS A 36 19.87 6.38 10.29
CA LYS A 36 18.97 7.36 9.69
C LYS A 36 19.50 8.77 9.90
N LYS A 37 19.74 9.51 8.82
CA LYS A 37 20.19 10.91 8.85
C LYS A 37 19.04 11.83 8.39
N ASN A 38 18.84 12.93 9.12
CA ASN A 38 17.78 13.92 8.81
C ASN A 38 16.38 13.29 8.68
N TYR A 39 16.09 12.28 9.50
CA TYR A 39 14.82 11.57 9.49
C TYR A 39 13.74 12.41 10.17
N VAL A 40 12.67 12.69 9.45
CA VAL A 40 11.50 13.41 9.97
C VAL A 40 10.54 12.39 10.56
N VAL A 41 10.15 12.59 11.82
CA VAL A 41 9.31 11.66 12.57
C VAL A 41 8.41 12.41 13.55
N HIS A 42 7.21 11.90 13.76
CA HIS A 42 6.33 12.41 14.81
C HIS A 42 6.89 12.04 16.19
N TYR A 43 6.80 12.95 17.18
CA TYR A 43 7.42 12.76 18.50
C TYR A 43 6.96 11.49 19.23
N ARG A 44 5.67 11.11 19.12
CA ARG A 44 5.14 9.87 19.70
C ARG A 44 5.77 8.61 19.11
N ASN A 45 6.02 8.61 17.80
CA ASN A 45 6.74 7.52 17.16
C ASN A 45 8.18 7.48 17.62
N LEU A 46 8.83 8.64 17.76
CA LEU A 46 10.20 8.71 18.24
C LEU A 46 10.31 8.17 19.69
N GLN A 47 9.39 8.57 20.59
CA GLN A 47 9.32 8.02 21.95
C GLN A 47 9.17 6.49 21.93
N TYR A 48 8.29 5.97 21.08
CA TYR A 48 8.09 4.54 20.93
C TYR A 48 9.34 3.83 20.37
N TYR A 49 10.01 4.42 19.38
CA TYR A 49 11.25 3.85 18.83
C TYR A 49 12.35 3.80 19.88
N VAL A 50 12.49 4.82 20.71
CA VAL A 50 13.44 4.84 21.83
C VAL A 50 13.11 3.75 22.85
N SER A 51 11.84 3.54 23.20
CA SER A 51 11.44 2.45 24.09
C SER A 51 11.72 1.05 23.52
N GLN A 52 11.84 0.94 22.18
CA GLN A 52 12.22 -0.28 21.49
C GLN A 52 13.74 -0.40 21.23
N GLY A 53 14.55 0.47 21.85
CA GLY A 53 16.02 0.39 21.80
C GLY A 53 16.71 1.24 20.73
N ILE A 54 16.00 2.09 19.99
CA ILE A 54 16.62 3.01 19.04
C ILE A 54 17.32 4.16 19.79
N ILE A 55 18.57 4.44 19.42
CA ILE A 55 19.38 5.49 20.04
C ILE A 55 19.33 6.76 19.19
N ILE A 56 18.98 7.89 19.83
CA ILE A 56 19.00 9.20 19.18
C ILE A 56 20.42 9.75 19.30
N LYS A 57 21.10 9.93 18.14
CA LYS A 57 22.45 10.53 18.10
C LYS A 57 22.40 12.06 18.09
N LYS A 58 21.42 12.66 17.40
CA LYS A 58 21.30 14.11 17.26
C LYS A 58 19.87 14.52 16.88
N ILE A 59 19.39 15.60 17.49
CA ILE A 59 18.17 16.30 17.09
C ILE A 59 18.59 17.57 16.36
N ASN A 60 18.23 17.69 15.07
CA ASN A 60 18.61 18.83 14.24
C ASN A 60 17.60 19.98 14.32
N ARG A 61 16.30 19.66 14.43
CA ARG A 61 15.21 20.65 14.47
C ARG A 61 13.98 20.03 15.12
N ILE A 62 13.27 20.85 15.88
CA ILE A 62 11.95 20.55 16.41
C ILE A 62 10.98 21.54 15.78
N ILE A 63 9.82 21.06 15.35
CA ILE A 63 8.72 21.90 14.86
C ILE A 63 7.53 21.66 15.79
N GLU A 64 7.04 22.74 16.37
CA GLU A 64 5.90 22.73 17.28
C GLU A 64 4.67 23.31 16.59
N PHE A 65 3.51 22.75 16.90
CA PHE A 65 2.22 23.18 16.36
C PHE A 65 1.18 23.28 17.47
N ASN A 66 0.33 24.29 17.42
CA ASN A 66 -0.92 24.30 18.15
C ASN A 66 -1.87 23.25 17.55
N GLN A 67 -2.38 22.37 18.37
CA GLN A 67 -3.21 21.24 17.94
C GLN A 67 -4.63 21.39 18.47
N ALA A 68 -5.60 21.09 17.61
CA ALA A 68 -7.02 21.01 17.97
C ALA A 68 -7.70 19.92 17.15
N PRO A 69 -8.76 19.27 17.64
CA PRO A 69 -9.49 18.22 16.93
C PRO A 69 -10.46 18.80 15.88
N TRP A 70 -10.00 19.76 15.07
CA TRP A 70 -10.82 20.52 14.11
C TRP A 70 -11.47 19.66 13.02
N MET A 71 -10.87 18.51 12.68
CA MET A 71 -11.44 17.55 11.71
C MET A 71 -12.40 16.54 12.34
N LYS A 72 -12.44 16.43 13.67
CA LYS A 72 -13.23 15.42 14.38
C LYS A 72 -14.71 15.43 13.96
N PRO A 73 -15.42 16.55 13.93
CA PRO A 73 -16.84 16.56 13.54
C PRO A 73 -17.08 16.02 12.13
N TYR A 74 -16.19 16.34 11.19
CA TYR A 74 -16.28 15.86 9.82
C TYR A 74 -16.09 14.35 9.71
N ILE A 75 -15.06 13.82 10.39
CA ILE A 75 -14.75 12.38 10.39
C ILE A 75 -15.87 11.59 11.07
N GLU A 76 -16.36 12.07 12.22
CA GLU A 76 -17.46 11.43 12.96
C GLU A 76 -18.76 11.41 12.17
N TYR A 77 -19.11 12.53 11.50
CA TYR A 77 -20.26 12.58 10.62
C TYR A 77 -20.20 11.53 9.50
N ASN A 78 -19.10 11.49 8.74
CA ASN A 78 -18.95 10.51 7.67
C ASN A 78 -18.93 9.06 8.19
N THR A 79 -18.35 8.82 9.36
CA THR A 79 -18.34 7.50 10.00
C THR A 79 -19.75 7.07 10.41
N ALA A 80 -20.54 7.97 11.01
CA ALA A 80 -21.91 7.71 11.37
C ALA A 80 -22.80 7.45 10.14
N MET A 81 -22.64 8.25 9.08
CA MET A 81 -23.36 8.04 7.81
C MET A 81 -22.97 6.71 7.15
N ARG A 82 -21.68 6.34 7.17
CA ARG A 82 -21.22 5.04 6.69
C ARG A 82 -21.83 3.88 7.48
N ALA A 83 -22.01 4.04 8.79
CA ALA A 83 -22.63 3.02 9.63
C ALA A 83 -24.12 2.81 9.29
N LYS A 84 -24.82 3.89 8.92
CA LYS A 84 -26.25 3.88 8.53
C LYS A 84 -26.48 3.52 7.07
N ALA A 85 -25.44 3.47 6.25
CA ALA A 85 -25.53 3.24 4.80
C ALA A 85 -26.22 1.91 4.48
N SER A 86 -27.21 1.94 3.60
CA SER A 86 -28.03 0.79 3.19
C SER A 86 -27.41 -0.03 2.08
N ASN A 87 -26.49 0.55 1.30
CA ASN A 87 -25.86 -0.09 0.14
C ASN A 87 -24.34 0.14 0.12
N ASP A 88 -23.64 -0.64 -0.69
CA ASP A 88 -22.16 -0.59 -0.77
C ASP A 88 -21.65 0.71 -1.40
N PHE A 89 -22.39 1.33 -2.32
CA PHE A 89 -22.02 2.61 -2.90
C PHE A 89 -21.94 3.71 -1.82
N GLU A 90 -22.94 3.83 -0.97
CA GLU A 90 -22.95 4.80 0.13
C GLU A 90 -21.82 4.52 1.13
N LYS A 91 -21.60 3.24 1.47
CA LYS A 91 -20.49 2.84 2.36
C LYS A 91 -19.15 3.27 1.80
N ASP A 92 -18.91 3.03 0.51
CA ASP A 92 -17.67 3.41 -0.17
C ASP A 92 -17.55 4.92 -0.34
N PHE A 93 -18.65 5.63 -0.59
CA PHE A 93 -18.68 7.08 -0.69
C PHE A 93 -18.23 7.75 0.62
N PHE A 94 -18.82 7.39 1.76
CA PHE A 94 -18.42 7.98 3.04
C PHE A 94 -17.01 7.57 3.48
N LYS A 95 -16.56 6.35 3.12
CA LYS A 95 -15.17 5.94 3.26
C LYS A 95 -14.23 6.81 2.43
N LEU A 96 -14.60 7.10 1.19
CA LEU A 96 -13.85 7.98 0.30
C LEU A 96 -13.78 9.41 0.85
N MET A 97 -14.86 9.93 1.40
CA MET A 97 -14.90 11.27 2.00
C MET A 97 -13.83 11.43 3.09
N ASN A 98 -13.73 10.49 4.01
CA ASN A 98 -12.69 10.51 5.05
C ASN A 98 -11.27 10.39 4.46
N ASN A 99 -11.04 9.45 3.55
CA ASN A 99 -9.72 9.19 2.98
C ASN A 99 -9.25 10.32 2.05
N SER A 100 -10.16 11.00 1.35
CA SER A 100 -9.82 12.06 0.39
C SER A 100 -9.22 13.30 1.06
N VAL A 101 -9.65 13.62 2.27
CA VAL A 101 -9.08 14.74 3.04
C VAL A 101 -7.60 14.50 3.31
N PHE A 102 -7.25 13.31 3.82
CA PHE A 102 -5.85 12.91 4.02
C PHE A 102 -5.05 13.01 2.71
N GLY A 103 -5.53 12.41 1.63
CA GLY A 103 -4.87 12.45 0.32
C GLY A 103 -4.64 13.88 -0.18
N LYS A 104 -5.61 14.79 0.07
CA LYS A 104 -5.52 16.19 -0.35
C LYS A 104 -4.47 16.99 0.40
N THR A 105 -4.25 16.71 1.68
CA THR A 105 -3.16 17.34 2.46
C THR A 105 -1.77 17.02 1.91
N MET A 106 -1.60 15.84 1.30
CA MET A 106 -0.33 15.33 0.77
C MET A 106 -0.15 15.56 -0.73
N GLU A 107 -1.02 16.36 -1.38
CA GLU A 107 -0.97 16.61 -2.81
C GLU A 107 0.33 17.32 -3.22
N ASN A 108 1.05 16.74 -4.17
CA ASN A 108 2.25 17.36 -4.74
C ASN A 108 1.88 18.43 -5.78
N LEU A 109 1.75 19.68 -5.34
CA LEU A 109 1.36 20.80 -6.19
C LEU A 109 2.37 21.11 -7.31
N ARG A 110 3.65 20.72 -7.15
CA ARG A 110 4.67 20.88 -8.21
C ARG A 110 4.40 20.03 -9.44
N LYS A 111 3.65 18.93 -9.30
CA LYS A 111 3.27 18.06 -10.41
C LYS A 111 2.06 18.55 -11.21
N ARG A 112 1.34 19.57 -10.73
CA ARG A 112 0.23 20.15 -11.48
C ARG A 112 0.74 20.84 -12.74
N GLN A 113 0.07 20.58 -13.85
CA GLN A 113 0.34 21.26 -15.13
C GLN A 113 -0.66 22.38 -15.35
N ARG A 114 -0.24 23.43 -16.04
CA ARG A 114 -1.11 24.52 -16.49
C ARG A 114 -1.46 24.29 -17.96
N VAL A 115 -2.70 23.88 -18.20
CA VAL A 115 -3.22 23.64 -19.56
C VAL A 115 -4.26 24.71 -19.88
N SER A 116 -4.16 25.30 -21.06
CA SER A 116 -5.14 26.24 -21.60
C SER A 116 -5.69 25.70 -22.91
N ILE A 117 -7.00 25.57 -23.01
CA ILE A 117 -7.69 25.26 -24.26
C ILE A 117 -7.94 26.57 -25.00
N VAL A 118 -7.57 26.64 -26.24
CA VAL A 118 -7.68 27.84 -27.07
C VAL A 118 -8.21 27.46 -28.46
N GLN A 119 -9.01 28.35 -29.02
CA GLN A 119 -9.49 28.28 -30.40
C GLN A 119 -8.67 29.29 -31.24
N PRO A 120 -7.67 28.85 -32.02
CA PRO A 120 -6.75 29.76 -32.72
C PRO A 120 -7.43 30.72 -33.71
N ARG A 121 -8.46 30.23 -34.45
CA ARG A 121 -9.22 31.04 -35.40
C ARG A 121 -10.04 32.15 -34.72
N THR A 122 -10.68 31.79 -33.59
CA THR A 122 -11.56 32.72 -32.87
C THR A 122 -10.77 33.65 -31.95
N HIS A 123 -9.65 33.16 -31.39
CA HIS A 123 -8.81 33.92 -30.42
C HIS A 123 -7.33 33.91 -30.81
N PRO A 124 -6.93 34.45 -32.00
CA PRO A 124 -5.55 34.37 -32.51
C PRO A 124 -4.56 35.10 -31.61
N LYS A 125 -4.93 36.24 -31.05
CA LYS A 125 -4.06 37.02 -30.10
C LYS A 125 -3.74 36.20 -28.84
N LYS A 126 -4.74 35.52 -28.27
CA LYS A 126 -4.56 34.65 -27.09
C LYS A 126 -3.68 33.45 -27.42
N TYR A 127 -3.89 32.81 -28.57
CA TYR A 127 -3.07 31.70 -29.03
C TYR A 127 -1.60 32.12 -29.16
N LYS A 128 -1.32 33.23 -29.89
CA LYS A 128 0.03 33.78 -30.05
C LYS A 128 0.68 34.11 -28.70
N LYS A 129 -0.04 34.80 -27.81
CA LYS A 129 0.46 35.14 -26.46
C LYS A 129 0.87 33.91 -25.68
N LEU A 130 0.07 32.84 -25.68
CA LEU A 130 0.33 31.62 -24.90
C LEU A 130 1.45 30.76 -25.50
N THR A 131 1.62 30.76 -26.83
CA THR A 131 2.70 30.00 -27.48
C THR A 131 4.03 30.73 -27.45
N SER A 132 4.04 32.08 -27.36
CA SER A 132 5.26 32.92 -27.22
C SER A 132 5.66 33.11 -25.75
N ASP A 133 4.88 32.63 -24.79
CA ASP A 133 5.18 32.75 -23.35
C ASP A 133 6.41 31.92 -23.00
N PRO A 134 7.41 32.46 -22.26
CA PRO A 134 8.59 31.69 -21.83
C PRO A 134 8.28 30.43 -21.04
N SER A 135 7.12 30.35 -20.40
CA SER A 135 6.64 29.14 -19.70
C SER A 135 6.08 28.05 -20.63
N PHE A 136 5.97 28.33 -21.94
CA PHE A 136 5.49 27.34 -22.93
C PHE A 136 6.31 26.05 -22.87
N LYS A 137 5.62 24.92 -22.85
CA LYS A 137 6.24 23.59 -22.82
C LYS A 137 5.95 22.80 -24.09
N SER A 138 4.69 22.73 -24.46
CA SER A 138 4.22 21.98 -25.64
C SER A 138 2.79 22.39 -26.00
N ARG A 139 2.34 21.95 -27.17
CA ARG A 139 0.94 22.07 -27.57
C ARG A 139 0.45 20.75 -28.16
N LYS A 140 -0.86 20.48 -28.04
CA LYS A 140 -1.57 19.43 -28.77
C LYS A 140 -2.66 20.07 -29.60
N ILE A 141 -2.61 19.85 -30.91
CA ILE A 141 -3.63 20.29 -31.87
C ILE A 141 -4.64 19.16 -31.99
N PHE A 142 -5.89 19.43 -31.64
CA PHE A 142 -7.02 18.48 -31.80
C PHE A 142 -7.71 18.67 -33.14
N SER A 143 -7.86 19.93 -33.55
CA SER A 143 -8.42 20.33 -34.84
C SER A 143 -7.86 21.71 -35.24
N GLU A 144 -8.20 22.19 -36.41
CA GLU A 144 -7.76 23.53 -36.86
C GLU A 144 -8.14 24.66 -35.91
N ASN A 145 -9.23 24.50 -35.16
CA ASN A 145 -9.72 25.51 -34.22
C ASN A 145 -9.78 25.04 -32.77
N LEU A 146 -9.04 24.00 -32.41
CA LEU A 146 -8.98 23.52 -31.01
C LEU A 146 -7.58 23.05 -30.66
N VAL A 147 -6.92 23.79 -29.75
CA VAL A 147 -5.54 23.51 -29.32
C VAL A 147 -5.42 23.56 -27.81
N ALA A 148 -4.80 22.56 -27.21
CA ALA A 148 -4.36 22.59 -25.82
C ALA A 148 -2.91 23.06 -25.73
N ILE A 149 -2.67 24.12 -24.96
CA ILE A 149 -1.36 24.69 -24.73
C ILE A 149 -0.92 24.34 -23.31
N HIS A 150 0.19 23.61 -23.19
CA HIS A 150 0.81 23.23 -21.93
C HIS A 150 1.88 24.25 -21.56
N ARG A 151 1.81 24.75 -20.33
CA ARG A 151 2.81 25.67 -19.79
C ARG A 151 3.38 25.15 -18.48
N ARG A 152 4.64 25.47 -18.21
CA ARG A 152 5.25 25.25 -16.89
C ARG A 152 4.61 26.20 -15.89
N LYS A 153 4.47 25.75 -14.65
CA LYS A 153 4.16 26.66 -13.56
C LYS A 153 5.43 27.43 -13.18
N VAL A 154 5.41 28.74 -13.37
CA VAL A 154 6.51 29.63 -12.96
C VAL A 154 6.50 29.76 -11.43
N GLU A 155 5.32 29.87 -10.86
CA GLU A 155 5.11 30.03 -9.43
C GLU A 155 4.22 28.91 -8.89
N VAL A 156 4.59 28.34 -7.75
CA VAL A 156 3.84 27.26 -7.08
C VAL A 156 3.62 27.67 -5.63
N MET A 157 2.37 27.99 -5.29
CA MET A 157 1.97 28.24 -3.92
C MET A 157 1.84 26.89 -3.17
N LEU A 158 2.72 26.67 -2.19
CA LEU A 158 2.75 25.43 -1.38
C LEU A 158 1.80 25.56 -0.19
N ASN A 159 0.51 25.60 -0.45
CA ASN A 159 -0.55 25.81 0.55
C ASN A 159 -1.24 24.52 1.00
N ARG A 160 -0.59 23.38 0.92
CA ARG A 160 -1.12 22.13 1.48
C ARG A 160 -0.51 21.87 2.86
N PRO A 161 -1.34 21.56 3.88
CA PRO A 161 -0.85 21.26 5.22
C PRO A 161 -0.29 19.83 5.26
N THR A 162 0.84 19.60 4.59
CA THR A 162 1.48 18.29 4.46
C THR A 162 1.87 17.68 5.80
N TYR A 163 2.11 18.51 6.81
CA TYR A 163 2.36 18.08 8.18
C TYR A 163 1.16 17.33 8.80
N VAL A 164 -0.09 17.68 8.44
CA VAL A 164 -1.28 16.93 8.88
C VAL A 164 -1.24 15.50 8.31
N GLY A 165 -1.00 15.37 7.01
CA GLY A 165 -0.88 14.04 6.39
C GLY A 165 0.28 13.23 6.93
N MET A 166 1.42 13.86 7.23
CA MET A 166 2.55 13.20 7.91
C MET A 166 2.15 12.68 9.29
N CYS A 167 1.50 13.50 10.11
CA CYS A 167 1.04 13.09 11.44
C CYS A 167 0.08 11.89 11.36
N VAL A 168 -0.89 11.91 10.44
CA VAL A 168 -1.83 10.81 10.24
C VAL A 168 -1.09 9.52 9.88
N LEU A 169 -0.13 9.58 8.93
CA LEU A 169 0.67 8.40 8.53
C LEU A 169 1.53 7.87 9.68
N ASP A 170 2.20 8.74 10.41
CA ASP A 170 3.08 8.31 11.50
C ASP A 170 2.27 7.73 12.66
N LEU A 171 1.15 8.34 13.04
CA LEU A 171 0.31 7.82 14.11
C LEU A 171 -0.37 6.49 13.71
N SER A 172 -0.74 6.30 12.44
CA SER A 172 -1.24 5.01 11.97
C SER A 172 -0.15 3.92 12.04
N LYS A 173 1.10 4.23 11.68
CA LYS A 173 2.23 3.30 11.88
C LYS A 173 2.42 2.96 13.35
N LEU A 174 2.30 3.94 14.24
CA LEU A 174 2.42 3.69 15.67
C LEU A 174 1.36 2.73 16.18
N CYS A 175 0.11 2.85 15.72
CA CYS A 175 -0.97 1.92 16.02
C CYS A 175 -0.61 0.49 15.59
N MET A 176 -0.12 0.33 14.33
CA MET A 176 0.30 -0.96 13.79
C MET A 176 1.47 -1.58 14.57
N TYR A 177 2.48 -0.76 14.93
CA TYR A 177 3.64 -1.23 15.69
C TYR A 177 3.26 -1.66 17.11
N LYS A 178 2.43 -0.87 17.82
CA LYS A 178 1.94 -1.24 19.16
C LYS A 178 1.17 -2.56 19.12
N PHE A 179 0.26 -2.73 18.15
CA PHE A 179 -0.45 -3.99 18.02
C PHE A 179 0.49 -5.17 17.79
N TYR A 180 1.47 -5.02 16.90
CA TYR A 180 2.41 -6.11 16.62
C TYR A 180 3.36 -6.38 17.77
N TYR A 181 4.01 -5.34 18.34
CA TYR A 181 5.06 -5.53 19.35
C TYR A 181 4.51 -5.65 20.77
N ASP A 182 3.55 -4.79 21.16
CA ASP A 182 3.07 -4.74 22.54
C ASP A 182 1.96 -5.77 22.82
N ILE A 183 1.25 -6.25 21.77
CA ILE A 183 0.17 -7.23 21.91
C ILE A 183 0.62 -8.59 21.37
N LEU A 184 0.86 -8.72 20.04
CA LEU A 184 1.16 -10.02 19.45
C LEU A 184 2.52 -10.56 19.89
N LYS A 185 3.58 -9.74 19.80
CA LYS A 185 4.94 -10.17 20.20
C LYS A 185 5.04 -10.39 21.71
N ALA A 186 4.38 -9.59 22.52
CA ALA A 186 4.35 -9.76 23.97
C ALA A 186 3.65 -11.09 24.36
N LYS A 187 2.55 -11.44 23.67
CA LYS A 187 1.81 -12.68 23.95
C LYS A 187 2.51 -13.93 23.42
N TYR A 188 2.98 -13.90 22.18
CA TYR A 188 3.44 -15.11 21.47
C TYR A 188 4.97 -15.23 21.37
N GLY A 189 5.74 -14.19 21.66
CA GLY A 189 7.20 -14.20 21.61
C GLY A 189 7.73 -14.62 20.23
N SER A 190 8.51 -15.71 20.19
CA SER A 190 9.04 -16.30 18.96
C SER A 190 8.00 -17.06 18.13
N LYS A 191 6.85 -17.40 18.72
CA LYS A 191 5.76 -18.12 18.06
C LYS A 191 4.93 -17.25 17.10
N VAL A 192 5.15 -15.94 17.04
CA VAL A 192 4.54 -15.06 16.03
C VAL A 192 5.56 -14.59 15.00
N ARG A 193 5.24 -14.74 13.71
CA ARG A 193 6.03 -14.30 12.57
C ARG A 193 5.22 -13.36 11.70
N LEU A 194 5.77 -12.19 11.37
CA LEU A 194 5.17 -11.28 10.39
C LEU A 194 5.47 -11.76 8.97
N CYS A 195 4.45 -12.12 8.22
CA CYS A 195 4.57 -12.57 6.82
C CYS A 195 4.43 -11.40 5.84
N TYR A 196 3.49 -10.50 6.09
CA TYR A 196 3.23 -9.37 5.20
C TYR A 196 2.60 -8.19 5.97
N THR A 197 2.87 -6.97 5.50
CA THR A 197 2.21 -5.75 5.97
C THR A 197 2.00 -4.77 4.83
N ASP A 198 0.85 -4.09 4.81
CA ASP A 198 0.54 -3.04 3.85
C ASP A 198 -0.21 -1.90 4.55
N THR A 199 0.52 -0.91 5.03
CA THR A 199 0.05 0.33 5.65
C THR A 199 -0.77 0.10 6.94
N ASP A 200 -1.95 -0.48 6.83
CA ASP A 200 -2.98 -0.67 7.87
C ASP A 200 -3.40 -2.13 8.04
N SER A 201 -2.64 -3.06 7.47
CA SER A 201 -2.90 -4.49 7.58
C SER A 201 -1.64 -5.29 7.91
N LEU A 202 -1.82 -6.36 8.66
CA LEU A 202 -0.80 -7.35 8.99
C LEU A 202 -1.29 -8.73 8.56
N LEU A 203 -0.39 -9.52 8.01
CA LEU A 203 -0.57 -10.97 7.88
C LEU A 203 0.49 -11.64 8.73
N VAL A 204 0.05 -12.41 9.70
CA VAL A 204 0.91 -13.05 10.69
C VAL A 204 0.67 -14.55 10.72
N GLN A 205 1.75 -15.29 10.96
CA GLN A 205 1.71 -16.69 11.31
C GLN A 205 1.84 -16.80 12.82
N ILE A 206 0.92 -17.48 13.48
CA ILE A 206 0.90 -17.66 14.93
C ILE A 206 0.88 -19.17 15.23
N GLN A 207 1.77 -19.62 16.10
CA GLN A 207 1.76 -20.96 16.67
C GLN A 207 1.06 -20.88 18.03
N THR A 208 -0.12 -21.46 18.14
CA THR A 208 -0.95 -21.48 19.35
C THR A 208 -1.71 -22.80 19.43
N GLU A 209 -2.18 -23.16 20.60
CA GLU A 209 -3.01 -24.33 20.83
C GLU A 209 -4.44 -24.10 20.32
N ASP A 210 -5.01 -22.94 20.60
CA ASP A 210 -6.33 -22.53 20.12
C ASP A 210 -6.40 -21.03 19.84
N ILE A 211 -6.47 -20.70 18.56
CA ILE A 211 -6.60 -19.30 18.13
C ILE A 211 -7.94 -18.66 18.52
N ASN A 212 -9.01 -19.45 18.63
CA ASN A 212 -10.32 -18.91 19.01
C ASN A 212 -10.30 -18.42 20.46
N THR A 213 -9.76 -19.18 21.37
CA THR A 213 -9.56 -18.79 22.78
C THR A 213 -8.67 -17.54 22.87
N ASP A 214 -7.62 -17.49 22.07
CA ASP A 214 -6.74 -16.31 22.03
C ASP A 214 -7.47 -15.05 21.56
N LEU A 215 -8.29 -15.15 20.52
CA LEU A 215 -9.07 -14.03 19.99
C LEU A 215 -10.14 -13.55 20.98
N ILE A 216 -10.80 -14.48 21.69
CA ILE A 216 -11.77 -14.14 22.74
C ILE A 216 -11.07 -13.32 23.85
N ASN A 217 -9.91 -13.76 24.30
CA ASN A 217 -9.11 -13.07 25.33
C ASN A 217 -8.58 -11.69 24.89
N MET A 218 -8.46 -11.45 23.58
CA MET A 218 -8.05 -10.18 23.00
C MET A 218 -9.23 -9.42 22.37
N SER A 219 -10.47 -9.72 22.73
CA SER A 219 -11.67 -9.19 22.08
C SER A 219 -11.75 -7.65 22.09
N ASP A 220 -11.11 -6.98 23.03
CA ASP A 220 -11.03 -5.52 23.08
C ASP A 220 -10.19 -4.90 21.94
N GLN A 221 -9.42 -5.70 21.22
CA GLN A 221 -8.57 -5.26 20.12
C GLN A 221 -9.23 -5.45 18.75
N PHE A 222 -10.38 -6.14 18.69
CA PHE A 222 -10.96 -6.59 17.43
C PHE A 222 -12.43 -6.17 17.23
N ASP A 223 -12.78 -5.95 15.97
CA ASP A 223 -14.15 -5.88 15.45
C ASP A 223 -14.49 -7.21 14.77
N PHE A 224 -15.32 -8.04 15.44
CA PHE A 224 -15.78 -9.33 14.94
C PHE A 224 -17.16 -9.28 14.26
N SER A 225 -17.62 -8.10 13.88
CA SER A 225 -18.99 -7.92 13.32
C SER A 225 -19.25 -8.70 12.03
N ASP A 226 -18.20 -9.05 11.26
CA ASP A 226 -18.32 -9.82 10.03
C ASP A 226 -18.13 -11.34 10.22
N TYR A 227 -17.91 -11.79 11.46
CA TYR A 227 -17.86 -13.24 11.73
C TYR A 227 -19.25 -13.86 11.59
N PRO A 228 -19.36 -15.09 11.05
CA PRO A 228 -20.62 -15.81 11.01
C PRO A 228 -21.26 -15.94 12.40
N ILE A 229 -22.59 -15.88 12.45
CA ILE A 229 -23.35 -15.92 13.73
C ILE A 229 -23.03 -17.19 14.53
N ASN A 230 -22.80 -18.29 13.85
CA ASN A 230 -22.45 -19.59 14.45
C ASN A 230 -20.94 -19.76 14.76
N HIS A 231 -20.12 -18.75 14.52
CA HIS A 231 -18.68 -18.85 14.80
C HIS A 231 -18.42 -18.86 16.32
N PRO A 232 -17.56 -19.79 16.84
CA PRO A 232 -17.32 -19.93 18.28
C PRO A 232 -16.90 -18.63 18.98
N VAL A 233 -16.02 -17.87 18.36
CA VAL A 233 -15.55 -16.55 18.89
C VAL A 233 -16.71 -15.59 19.05
N ARG A 234 -17.59 -15.49 18.03
CA ARG A 234 -18.73 -14.57 18.06
C ARG A 234 -19.72 -14.97 19.14
N GLN A 235 -20.01 -16.26 19.29
CA GLN A 235 -20.91 -16.77 20.31
C GLN A 235 -20.37 -16.53 21.72
N ALA A 236 -19.09 -16.74 21.94
CA ALA A 236 -18.45 -16.55 23.25
C ALA A 236 -18.37 -15.08 23.68
N ILE A 237 -18.15 -14.15 22.75
CA ILE A 237 -18.05 -12.71 23.03
C ILE A 237 -19.44 -12.08 23.26
N GLY A 238 -20.46 -12.54 22.56
CA GLY A 238 -21.84 -12.05 22.64
C GLY A 238 -22.11 -10.81 21.78
N GLU A 239 -23.37 -10.70 21.33
CA GLU A 239 -23.77 -9.67 20.34
C GLU A 239 -23.66 -8.24 20.89
N GLU A 240 -23.78 -8.01 22.19
CA GLU A 240 -23.66 -6.69 22.79
C GLU A 240 -22.25 -6.13 22.64
N LYS A 241 -21.23 -6.92 22.97
CA LYS A 241 -19.84 -6.56 22.81
C LYS A 241 -19.45 -6.38 21.33
N ILE A 242 -19.96 -7.23 20.45
CA ILE A 242 -19.74 -7.12 19.01
C ILE A 242 -20.31 -5.81 18.47
N LYS A 243 -21.53 -5.43 18.87
CA LYS A 243 -22.15 -4.15 18.49
C LYS A 243 -21.31 -2.97 18.98
N SER A 244 -20.82 -3.00 20.22
CA SER A 244 -20.01 -1.94 20.79
C SER A 244 -18.69 -1.74 20.06
N ASN A 245 -18.08 -2.81 19.53
CA ASN A 245 -16.80 -2.78 18.81
C ASN A 245 -16.95 -2.55 17.29
N THR A 246 -18.17 -2.56 16.76
CA THR A 246 -18.42 -2.45 15.32
C THR A 246 -17.97 -1.10 14.78
N LYS A 247 -17.04 -1.10 13.82
CA LYS A 247 -16.51 0.08 13.11
C LYS A 247 -15.84 1.12 14.01
N ILE A 248 -15.34 0.73 15.16
CA ILE A 248 -14.58 1.62 16.04
C ILE A 248 -13.18 1.85 15.45
N PRO A 249 -12.77 3.12 15.21
CA PRO A 249 -11.42 3.42 14.72
C PRO A 249 -10.33 2.92 15.67
N GLY A 250 -9.35 2.19 15.13
CA GLY A 250 -8.24 1.64 15.91
C GLY A 250 -8.40 0.17 16.29
N LEU A 251 -9.60 -0.40 16.18
CA LEU A 251 -9.79 -1.84 16.31
C LEU A 251 -9.43 -2.56 15.02
N PHE A 252 -8.85 -3.74 15.16
CA PHE A 252 -8.47 -4.60 14.05
C PHE A 252 -9.64 -5.48 13.61
N LYS A 253 -9.68 -5.80 12.34
CA LYS A 253 -10.69 -6.68 11.76
C LYS A 253 -10.02 -7.85 11.05
N ASP A 254 -10.48 -9.06 11.30
CA ASP A 254 -10.06 -10.21 10.52
C ASP A 254 -10.73 -10.19 9.14
N GLU A 255 -9.94 -9.95 8.10
CA GLU A 255 -10.40 -9.93 6.71
C GLU A 255 -10.77 -11.31 6.15
N CYS A 256 -10.44 -12.37 6.88
CA CYS A 256 -10.84 -13.73 6.52
C CYS A 256 -12.14 -14.17 7.19
N ASN A 257 -12.71 -13.32 8.06
CA ASN A 257 -13.98 -13.56 8.76
C ASN A 257 -14.04 -14.91 9.50
N GLY A 258 -12.97 -15.23 10.23
CA GLY A 258 -12.83 -16.50 10.97
C GLY A 258 -12.38 -17.69 10.12
N SER A 259 -12.20 -17.52 8.81
CA SER A 259 -11.69 -18.60 7.97
C SER A 259 -10.18 -18.76 8.13
N ILE A 260 -9.71 -19.99 8.33
CA ILE A 260 -8.28 -20.29 8.48
C ILE A 260 -7.56 -20.09 7.15
N ILE A 261 -6.40 -19.43 7.20
CA ILE A 261 -5.49 -19.33 6.07
C ILE A 261 -4.61 -20.57 6.06
N ALA A 262 -4.71 -21.37 4.98
CA ALA A 262 -3.89 -22.55 4.79
C ALA A 262 -2.52 -22.25 4.21
N GLU A 263 -2.45 -21.31 3.25
CA GLU A 263 -1.19 -20.97 2.57
C GLU A 263 -1.16 -19.49 2.17
N PHE A 264 0.02 -18.89 2.28
CA PHE A 264 0.31 -17.53 1.81
C PHE A 264 1.53 -17.53 0.92
N ILE A 265 1.41 -16.94 -0.26
CA ILE A 265 2.52 -16.72 -1.18
C ILE A 265 2.64 -15.23 -1.45
N GLY A 266 3.74 -14.62 -1.00
CA GLY A 266 4.05 -13.21 -1.20
C GLY A 266 5.24 -13.03 -2.13
N LEU A 267 5.00 -12.58 -3.36
CA LEU A 267 6.09 -12.32 -4.32
C LEU A 267 6.75 -10.96 -4.07
N ARG A 268 5.94 -9.94 -3.85
CA ARG A 268 6.39 -8.56 -3.56
C ARG A 268 5.20 -7.71 -3.06
N PRO A 269 5.43 -6.48 -2.59
CA PRO A 269 4.35 -5.62 -2.12
C PRO A 269 3.19 -5.49 -3.12
N LYS A 270 1.97 -5.78 -2.66
CA LYS A 270 0.73 -5.80 -3.46
C LYS A 270 0.72 -6.84 -4.60
N MET A 271 1.51 -7.91 -4.45
CA MET A 271 1.53 -9.07 -5.35
C MET A 271 1.64 -10.34 -4.50
N TYR A 272 0.48 -10.90 -4.14
CA TYR A 272 0.38 -12.04 -3.24
C TYR A 272 -0.90 -12.84 -3.47
N SER A 273 -0.90 -14.06 -2.96
CA SER A 273 -2.05 -14.94 -2.91
C SER A 273 -2.23 -15.54 -1.51
N ILE A 274 -3.46 -15.55 -1.03
CA ILE A 274 -3.89 -16.18 0.23
C ILE A 274 -4.85 -17.29 -0.13
N LEU A 275 -4.56 -18.51 0.29
CA LEU A 275 -5.44 -19.68 0.16
C LEU A 275 -6.09 -19.95 1.52
N LYS A 276 -7.41 -20.05 1.56
CA LYS A 276 -8.15 -20.46 2.75
C LYS A 276 -8.22 -21.99 2.84
N ALA A 277 -8.32 -22.51 4.04
CA ALA A 277 -8.49 -23.95 4.27
C ALA A 277 -9.72 -24.49 3.53
N GLY A 278 -9.60 -25.69 2.94
CA GLY A 278 -10.65 -26.30 2.13
C GLY A 278 -10.80 -25.77 0.70
N ASN A 279 -10.03 -24.76 0.30
CA ASN A 279 -10.08 -24.20 -1.03
C ASN A 279 -9.13 -24.90 -2.01
N ASP A 280 -9.52 -24.99 -3.28
CA ASP A 280 -8.70 -25.51 -4.37
C ASP A 280 -7.70 -24.45 -4.85
N LYS A 281 -6.41 -24.80 -4.89
CA LYS A 281 -5.33 -23.90 -5.32
C LYS A 281 -5.35 -23.57 -6.82
N THR A 282 -6.01 -24.37 -7.63
CA THR A 282 -6.12 -24.17 -9.10
C THR A 282 -7.36 -23.39 -9.51
N ASN A 283 -8.33 -23.23 -8.59
CA ASN A 283 -9.55 -22.49 -8.87
C ASN A 283 -9.34 -20.97 -8.69
N PRO A 284 -9.53 -20.15 -9.75
CA PRO A 284 -9.40 -18.70 -9.66
C PRO A 284 -10.50 -18.03 -8.82
N GLU A 285 -11.55 -18.71 -8.42
CA GLU A 285 -12.58 -18.19 -7.51
C GLU A 285 -12.21 -18.33 -6.05
N HIS A 286 -11.27 -19.21 -5.73
CA HIS A 286 -10.86 -19.51 -4.38
C HIS A 286 -9.71 -18.62 -3.89
N GLY A 287 -9.82 -18.12 -2.66
CA GLY A 287 -8.78 -17.31 -2.00
C GLY A 287 -8.75 -15.83 -2.40
N ILE A 288 -7.78 -15.12 -1.86
CA ILE A 288 -7.56 -13.68 -2.10
C ILE A 288 -6.30 -13.50 -2.93
N ARG A 289 -6.38 -12.77 -4.04
CA ARG A 289 -5.24 -12.55 -4.93
C ARG A 289 -5.07 -11.08 -5.26
N LYS A 290 -3.83 -10.62 -5.24
CA LYS A 290 -3.44 -9.28 -5.65
C LYS A 290 -2.25 -9.35 -6.61
N ALA A 291 -2.34 -8.65 -7.73
CA ALA A 291 -1.25 -8.51 -8.70
C ALA A 291 -1.20 -7.06 -9.17
N LYS A 292 -0.44 -6.23 -8.45
CA LYS A 292 -0.31 -4.80 -8.78
C LYS A 292 0.17 -4.59 -10.21
N GLY A 293 -0.62 -3.85 -10.96
CA GLY A 293 -0.33 -3.52 -12.36
C GLY A 293 -1.03 -4.42 -13.38
N VAL A 294 -1.73 -5.46 -12.94
CA VAL A 294 -2.65 -6.26 -13.77
C VAL A 294 -4.08 -5.81 -13.47
N PRO A 295 -4.96 -5.66 -14.47
CA PRO A 295 -6.37 -5.34 -14.24
C PRO A 295 -7.04 -6.35 -13.30
N SER A 296 -7.81 -5.86 -12.33
CA SER A 296 -8.43 -6.72 -11.30
C SER A 296 -9.37 -7.78 -11.89
N LYS A 297 -10.01 -7.47 -13.03
CA LYS A 297 -10.86 -8.43 -13.76
C LYS A 297 -10.07 -9.65 -14.23
N ILE A 298 -8.85 -9.45 -14.75
CA ILE A 298 -7.96 -10.54 -15.20
C ILE A 298 -7.47 -11.34 -13.98
N VAL A 299 -7.04 -10.64 -12.91
CA VAL A 299 -6.60 -11.31 -11.69
C VAL A 299 -7.70 -12.21 -11.12
N LYS A 300 -8.96 -11.74 -11.10
CA LYS A 300 -10.10 -12.52 -10.62
C LYS A 300 -10.40 -13.74 -11.50
N LYS A 301 -10.26 -13.61 -12.83
CA LYS A 301 -10.65 -14.64 -13.79
C LYS A 301 -9.56 -15.68 -14.04
N GLU A 302 -8.30 -15.26 -14.10
CA GLU A 302 -7.22 -16.08 -14.63
C GLU A 302 -6.16 -16.46 -13.61
N PHE A 303 -6.06 -15.70 -12.49
CA PHE A 303 -5.03 -15.98 -11.51
C PHE A 303 -5.60 -16.90 -10.43
N HIS A 304 -4.89 -17.95 -10.14
CA HIS A 304 -5.15 -18.91 -9.07
C HIS A 304 -3.91 -19.08 -8.20
N HIS A 305 -4.04 -19.66 -7.03
CA HIS A 305 -2.95 -19.74 -6.04
C HIS A 305 -1.71 -20.44 -6.59
N GLU A 306 -1.89 -21.55 -7.32
CA GLU A 306 -0.80 -22.31 -7.92
C GLU A 306 0.02 -21.49 -8.94
N ARG A 307 -0.57 -20.50 -9.62
CA ARG A 307 0.16 -19.61 -10.51
C ARG A 307 1.19 -18.74 -9.78
N TYR A 308 0.88 -18.33 -8.53
CA TYR A 308 1.85 -17.63 -7.68
C TYR A 308 2.95 -18.57 -7.18
N ASN A 309 2.59 -19.82 -6.88
CA ASN A 309 3.56 -20.86 -6.50
C ASN A 309 4.57 -21.09 -7.62
N LYS A 310 4.11 -21.32 -8.84
CA LYS A 310 4.99 -21.45 -10.02
C LYS A 310 5.86 -20.23 -10.24
N ALA A 311 5.30 -19.02 -10.12
CA ALA A 311 6.08 -17.79 -10.29
C ALA A 311 7.18 -17.64 -9.23
N LEU A 312 7.02 -18.23 -8.04
CA LEU A 312 8.00 -18.17 -6.95
C LEU A 312 9.10 -19.24 -7.10
N PHE A 313 8.73 -20.47 -7.39
CA PHE A 313 9.62 -21.63 -7.29
C PHE A 313 10.11 -22.17 -8.63
N ASP A 314 9.34 -21.98 -9.72
CA ASP A 314 9.78 -22.45 -11.04
C ASP A 314 10.68 -21.40 -11.73
N PRO A 315 11.98 -21.67 -11.81
CA PRO A 315 12.93 -20.73 -12.42
C PRO A 315 12.72 -20.54 -13.93
N THR A 316 12.02 -21.43 -14.60
CA THR A 316 11.76 -21.38 -16.05
C THR A 316 10.48 -20.63 -16.38
N HIS A 317 9.61 -20.45 -15.40
CA HIS A 317 8.29 -19.83 -15.60
C HIS A 317 8.40 -18.32 -15.81
N LYS A 318 7.96 -17.85 -16.99
CA LYS A 318 7.78 -16.43 -17.31
C LYS A 318 6.28 -16.13 -17.34
N ASP A 319 5.78 -15.56 -16.25
CA ASP A 319 4.37 -15.19 -16.18
C ASP A 319 4.11 -13.91 -16.97
N THR A 320 3.26 -14.00 -17.98
CA THR A 320 2.84 -12.87 -18.83
C THR A 320 1.33 -12.78 -18.94
N VAL A 321 0.83 -11.56 -19.12
CA VAL A 321 -0.59 -11.28 -19.35
C VAL A 321 -0.73 -10.30 -20.50
N THR A 322 -1.73 -10.53 -21.34
CA THR A 322 -2.11 -9.64 -22.45
C THR A 322 -3.49 -9.06 -22.18
N PHE A 323 -3.63 -7.75 -22.33
CA PHE A 323 -4.91 -7.08 -22.14
C PHE A 323 -4.96 -5.74 -22.88
N CYS A 324 -6.18 -5.32 -23.20
CA CYS A 324 -6.42 -4.00 -23.75
C CYS A 324 -6.50 -2.95 -22.63
N ALA A 325 -5.86 -1.81 -22.85
CA ALA A 325 -5.86 -0.68 -21.94
C ALA A 325 -6.14 0.63 -22.67
N ILE A 326 -6.95 1.47 -22.06
CA ILE A 326 -7.14 2.84 -22.53
C ILE A 326 -5.95 3.67 -22.05
N ARG A 327 -5.26 4.33 -23.00
CA ARG A 327 -4.12 5.21 -22.72
C ARG A 327 -4.33 6.56 -23.38
N SER A 328 -3.92 7.60 -22.67
CA SER A 328 -3.85 8.94 -23.24
C SER A 328 -2.40 9.25 -23.60
N ASP A 329 -2.15 9.52 -24.89
CA ASP A 329 -0.90 10.11 -25.37
C ASP A 329 -1.17 11.52 -25.84
N LYS A 330 -0.62 12.49 -25.13
CA LYS A 330 -0.78 13.92 -25.41
C LYS A 330 -2.25 14.32 -25.70
N HIS A 331 -3.17 13.83 -24.86
CA HIS A 331 -4.63 14.02 -24.93
C HIS A 331 -5.37 13.23 -26.05
N THR A 332 -4.67 12.45 -26.84
CA THR A 332 -5.33 11.48 -27.73
C THR A 332 -5.59 10.21 -26.92
N ILE A 333 -6.82 9.75 -26.90
CA ILE A 333 -7.21 8.51 -26.20
C ILE A 333 -7.08 7.37 -27.19
N ASN A 334 -6.28 6.38 -26.83
CA ASN A 334 -6.05 5.19 -27.63
C ASN A 334 -6.40 3.94 -26.81
N VAL A 335 -6.96 2.95 -27.46
CA VAL A 335 -7.03 1.59 -26.94
C VAL A 335 -5.84 0.84 -27.48
N ILE A 336 -5.01 0.33 -26.60
CA ILE A 336 -3.81 -0.42 -26.97
C ILE A 336 -3.83 -1.79 -26.34
N GLU A 337 -3.40 -2.80 -27.09
CA GLU A 337 -3.11 -4.11 -26.55
C GLU A 337 -1.72 -4.10 -25.92
N MET A 338 -1.61 -4.64 -24.73
CA MET A 338 -0.38 -4.66 -23.95
C MET A 338 -0.09 -6.07 -23.45
N THR A 339 1.09 -6.59 -23.76
CA THR A 339 1.63 -7.78 -23.10
C THR A 339 2.70 -7.36 -22.10
N LYS A 340 2.58 -7.84 -20.87
CA LYS A 340 3.56 -7.56 -19.81
C LYS A 340 3.69 -8.71 -18.83
N VAL A 341 4.74 -8.65 -18.00
CA VAL A 341 4.92 -9.55 -16.88
C VAL A 341 3.73 -9.42 -15.92
N GLY A 342 3.04 -10.51 -15.67
CA GLY A 342 1.93 -10.63 -14.73
C GLY A 342 2.43 -10.79 -13.30
N LEU A 343 3.15 -11.87 -13.03
CA LEU A 343 3.77 -12.18 -11.74
C LEU A 343 5.30 -12.20 -11.85
N SER A 344 5.98 -11.78 -10.80
CA SER A 344 7.43 -11.85 -10.69
C SER A 344 7.86 -11.92 -9.24
N PRO A 345 8.77 -12.82 -8.87
CA PRO A 345 9.31 -12.91 -7.52
C PRO A 345 10.36 -11.82 -7.23
N MET A 346 10.72 -11.01 -8.21
CA MET A 346 11.71 -9.94 -8.02
C MET A 346 11.18 -8.85 -7.10
N ASP A 347 11.73 -8.76 -5.91
CA ASP A 347 11.54 -7.65 -4.98
C ASP A 347 12.90 -7.04 -4.60
N ASP A 348 13.15 -5.81 -5.03
CA ASP A 348 14.36 -5.07 -4.71
C ASP A 348 14.24 -4.19 -3.45
N LYS A 349 13.19 -4.38 -2.68
CA LYS A 349 13.02 -3.69 -1.39
C LYS A 349 13.67 -4.41 -0.23
N LYS A 350 13.94 -5.69 -0.38
CA LYS A 350 14.55 -6.56 0.63
C LYS A 350 15.59 -7.43 -0.02
N TRP A 351 16.54 -7.89 0.78
CA TRP A 351 17.46 -8.94 0.38
C TRP A 351 16.71 -10.29 0.44
N ILE A 352 16.85 -11.12 -0.59
CA ILE A 352 16.13 -12.41 -0.72
C ILE A 352 17.18 -13.53 -0.67
N ALA A 353 17.02 -14.49 0.24
CA ALA A 353 17.87 -15.67 0.35
C ALA A 353 17.65 -16.66 -0.81
N GLN A 354 18.52 -17.66 -0.91
CA GLN A 354 18.47 -18.68 -1.98
C GLN A 354 17.19 -19.54 -1.98
N ASP A 355 16.55 -19.66 -0.81
CA ASP A 355 15.27 -20.39 -0.64
C ASP A 355 14.05 -19.67 -1.25
N ASN A 356 14.18 -18.43 -1.74
CA ASN A 356 13.11 -17.53 -2.20
C ASN A 356 12.09 -17.14 -1.13
N ILE A 357 12.22 -17.57 0.10
CA ILE A 357 11.24 -17.38 1.19
C ILE A 357 11.79 -16.44 2.25
N THR A 358 13.03 -16.65 2.65
CA THR A 358 13.70 -15.88 3.69
C THR A 358 14.11 -14.51 3.14
N MET A 359 13.69 -13.45 3.83
CA MET A 359 13.96 -12.08 3.43
C MET A 359 14.48 -11.26 4.59
N TYR A 360 15.49 -10.42 4.32
CA TYR A 360 16.09 -9.53 5.30
C TYR A 360 16.01 -8.07 4.85
N ALA A 361 15.97 -7.15 5.82
CA ALA A 361 16.18 -5.74 5.53
C ALA A 361 17.66 -5.52 5.14
N TYR A 362 17.95 -4.59 4.23
CA TYR A 362 19.33 -4.27 3.89
C TYR A 362 20.09 -3.78 5.13
N GLY A 363 21.32 -4.30 5.31
CA GLY A 363 22.14 -4.01 6.49
C GLY A 363 21.89 -4.94 7.68
N ASP A 364 21.11 -6.00 7.51
CA ASP A 364 20.97 -7.06 8.51
C ASP A 364 22.28 -7.87 8.57
N TYR A 365 22.78 -8.14 9.79
CA TYR A 365 24.05 -8.85 10.00
C TYR A 365 24.05 -10.26 9.41
N ARG A 366 22.88 -10.91 9.36
CA ARG A 366 22.74 -12.26 8.79
C ARG A 366 22.99 -12.32 7.30
N ILE A 367 22.93 -11.22 6.58
CA ILE A 367 23.23 -11.19 5.14
C ILE A 367 24.68 -11.55 4.88
N THR A 368 25.61 -11.06 5.70
CA THR A 368 27.05 -11.33 5.56
C THR A 368 27.43 -12.78 5.85
N GLU A 369 26.59 -13.52 6.54
CA GLU A 369 26.80 -14.95 6.82
C GLU A 369 26.26 -15.86 5.71
N LEU A 370 25.40 -15.33 4.83
CA LEU A 370 24.66 -16.09 3.81
C LEU A 370 25.10 -15.80 2.36
N ASP A 371 25.92 -14.76 2.14
CA ASP A 371 26.52 -14.42 0.86
C ASP A 371 27.89 -15.07 0.68
#